data_021a0d2afbaef8097499c33541d42388
#
_entry.id   021a0d2afbaef8097499c33541d42388
#
_cell.length_a   1.000
_cell.length_b   1.000
_cell.length_c   1.000
_cell.angle_alpha   90.00
_cell.angle_beta   90.00
_cell.angle_gamma   90.00
#
_symmetry.space_group_name_H-M   'P 1'
#
loop_
_entity.id
_entity.type
_entity.pdbx_description
1 polymer ?
#
loop_
_entity_poly.entity_id
_entity_poly.type
_entity_poly.pdbx_seq_one_letter_code
_entity_poly.pdbx_strand_id
1 'polypeptide(L)'
;MKKVFISDCEGPISKNDNAFELTAHYVPNGEHVFTVISRYDDVLADVVKKPGYKAGDTLKLILPFLRAYDVTDRKMRSFSAKTLLLISNVKDSLAFIQRVAHAFIVSTSYEHYVRVLCQAIDFPFKNAYCTRVKIDKYSLSQKERDRLRELVPEIAKMPVVEIPKGASSLRDFPKRHQRVIKRLDEIFWDEIAKMEVGKIFEEVNPVGGREKAEAVRQIAQKLGTSLSEVVYVGDSITDTEAFKTVRNGGGLTISFNGNEYAMREAEIAVMSEKALVT
;
A
#
# COMPACT_ATOMS: atom_id res chain seq x y z
N MET A 1 11.98 9.09 28.53
CA MET A 1 12.20 9.07 27.07
C MET A 1 10.95 9.58 26.35
N LYS A 2 11.07 10.24 25.20
CA LYS A 2 9.90 10.61 24.40
C LYS A 2 9.25 9.36 23.79
N LYS A 3 7.95 9.29 23.78
CA LYS A 3 7.18 8.26 23.07
C LYS A 3 7.48 8.30 21.57
N VAL A 4 7.21 7.23 20.87
CA VAL A 4 7.34 7.11 19.41
C VAL A 4 5.95 6.95 18.81
N PHE A 5 5.56 7.86 17.94
CA PHE A 5 4.30 7.81 17.20
C PHE A 5 4.60 7.41 15.75
N ILE A 6 3.96 6.38 15.29
CA ILE A 6 4.08 5.87 13.91
C ILE A 6 2.69 5.79 13.32
N SER A 7 2.47 6.41 12.16
CA SER A 7 1.19 6.36 11.46
C SER A 7 1.35 5.84 10.04
N ASP A 8 0.37 5.08 9.56
CA ASP A 8 0.17 4.95 8.12
C ASP A 8 -0.20 6.32 7.54
N CYS A 9 -0.16 6.42 6.23
CA CYS A 9 -0.40 7.64 5.48
C CYS A 9 -1.86 7.74 5.02
N GLU A 10 -2.26 6.82 4.16
CA GLU A 10 -3.63 6.71 3.63
C GLU A 10 -4.52 6.10 4.72
N GLY A 11 -5.73 6.60 4.86
CA GLY A 11 -6.61 6.30 5.99
C GLY A 11 -6.39 7.25 7.18
N PRO A 12 -5.30 7.17 7.93
CA PRO A 12 -5.09 8.03 9.11
C PRO A 12 -4.74 9.49 8.82
N ILE A 13 -4.00 9.78 7.75
CA ILE A 13 -3.51 11.15 7.43
C ILE A 13 -4.25 11.73 6.23
N SER A 14 -4.54 10.91 5.23
CA SER A 14 -5.23 11.33 4.02
C SER A 14 -6.37 10.39 3.66
N LYS A 15 -7.33 10.90 2.87
CA LYS A 15 -8.50 10.15 2.41
C LYS A 15 -8.27 9.44 1.08
N ASN A 16 -7.09 9.61 0.48
CA ASN A 16 -6.74 9.04 -0.81
C ASN A 16 -6.45 7.53 -0.73
N ASP A 17 -6.65 6.86 -1.85
CA ASP A 17 -5.92 5.67 -2.27
C ASP A 17 -5.15 6.06 -3.54
N ASN A 18 -3.93 6.57 -3.38
CA ASN A 18 -3.19 7.19 -4.48
C ASN A 18 -2.87 6.20 -5.62
N ALA A 19 -2.61 4.93 -5.29
CA ALA A 19 -2.31 3.92 -6.30
C ALA A 19 -3.56 3.57 -7.13
N PHE A 20 -4.71 3.44 -6.48
CA PHE A 20 -6.00 3.28 -7.12
C PHE A 20 -6.33 4.50 -8.00
N GLU A 21 -6.23 5.71 -7.46
CA GLU A 21 -6.55 6.97 -8.15
C GLU A 21 -5.65 7.19 -9.37
N LEU A 22 -4.34 6.89 -9.27
CA LEU A 22 -3.41 6.92 -10.41
C LEU A 22 -3.85 5.96 -11.51
N THR A 23 -4.20 4.73 -11.12
CA THR A 23 -4.63 3.72 -12.08
C THR A 23 -5.95 4.10 -12.74
N ALA A 24 -6.92 4.58 -11.96
CA ALA A 24 -8.20 5.08 -12.45
C ALA A 24 -8.03 6.23 -13.45
N HIS A 25 -7.07 7.12 -13.22
CA HIS A 25 -6.85 8.31 -14.05
C HIS A 25 -6.12 8.02 -15.35
N TYR A 26 -5.10 7.15 -15.33
CA TYR A 26 -4.22 6.95 -16.48
C TYR A 26 -4.52 5.70 -17.30
N VAL A 27 -5.18 4.70 -16.74
CA VAL A 27 -5.44 3.41 -17.39
C VAL A 27 -6.92 3.31 -17.75
N PRO A 28 -7.28 2.91 -18.99
CA PRO A 28 -8.69 2.67 -19.35
C PRO A 28 -9.33 1.63 -18.44
N ASN A 29 -10.55 1.90 -17.94
CA ASN A 29 -11.22 1.08 -16.91
C ASN A 29 -10.37 0.86 -15.65
N GLY A 30 -9.49 1.80 -15.32
CA GLY A 30 -8.45 1.67 -14.31
C GLY A 30 -8.97 1.35 -12.91
N GLU A 31 -10.14 1.86 -12.53
CA GLU A 31 -10.79 1.52 -11.26
C GLU A 31 -11.05 0.02 -11.14
N HIS A 32 -11.67 -0.57 -12.17
CA HIS A 32 -11.97 -1.99 -12.17
C HIS A 32 -10.70 -2.85 -12.31
N VAL A 33 -9.77 -2.43 -13.17
CA VAL A 33 -8.47 -3.10 -13.34
C VAL A 33 -7.70 -3.13 -12.02
N PHE A 34 -7.62 -2.01 -11.31
CA PHE A 34 -6.98 -1.95 -9.99
C PHE A 34 -7.67 -2.88 -9.00
N THR A 35 -9.01 -2.82 -8.93
CA THR A 35 -9.80 -3.65 -8.00
C THR A 35 -9.57 -5.15 -8.24
N VAL A 36 -9.55 -5.59 -9.51
CA VAL A 36 -9.26 -6.99 -9.86
C VAL A 36 -7.86 -7.39 -9.41
N ILE A 37 -6.84 -6.55 -9.68
CA ILE A 37 -5.45 -6.81 -9.32
C ILE A 37 -5.25 -6.77 -7.79
N SER A 38 -5.86 -5.81 -7.10
CA SER A 38 -5.78 -5.70 -5.64
C SER A 38 -6.44 -6.90 -4.95
N ARG A 39 -7.57 -7.37 -5.45
CA ARG A 39 -8.20 -8.56 -4.89
C ARG A 39 -7.40 -9.84 -5.16
N TYR A 40 -6.72 -9.91 -6.31
CA TYR A 40 -5.75 -10.97 -6.59
C TYR A 40 -4.54 -10.92 -5.64
N ASP A 41 -4.05 -9.71 -5.32
CA ASP A 41 -3.00 -9.50 -4.31
C ASP A 41 -3.42 -10.08 -2.95
N ASP A 42 -4.64 -9.77 -2.48
CA ASP A 42 -5.18 -10.31 -1.22
C ASP A 42 -5.20 -11.86 -1.25
N VAL A 43 -5.60 -12.47 -2.37
CA VAL A 43 -5.61 -13.94 -2.50
C VAL A 43 -4.21 -14.51 -2.39
N LEU A 44 -3.22 -13.91 -3.05
CA LEU A 44 -1.84 -14.39 -3.01
C LEU A 44 -1.21 -14.22 -1.63
N ALA A 45 -1.47 -13.11 -0.97
CA ALA A 45 -0.88 -12.77 0.32
C ALA A 45 -1.53 -13.55 1.48
N ASP A 46 -2.86 -13.60 1.54
CA ASP A 46 -3.60 -14.07 2.71
C ASP A 46 -4.04 -15.54 2.59
N VAL A 47 -4.49 -15.96 1.42
CA VAL A 47 -5.04 -17.31 1.20
C VAL A 47 -3.97 -18.29 0.70
N VAL A 48 -3.31 -17.97 -0.41
CA VAL A 48 -2.27 -18.82 -1.01
C VAL A 48 -0.97 -18.76 -0.22
N LYS A 49 -0.69 -17.62 0.41
CA LYS A 49 0.55 -17.33 1.14
C LYS A 49 1.77 -17.62 0.26
N LYS A 50 1.73 -17.06 -0.95
CA LYS A 50 2.78 -17.28 -1.96
C LYS A 50 4.16 -16.90 -1.40
N PRO A 51 5.17 -17.79 -1.46
CA PRO A 51 6.49 -17.50 -0.93
C PRO A 51 7.09 -16.22 -1.53
N GLY A 52 7.60 -15.33 -0.66
CA GLY A 52 8.18 -14.04 -1.06
C GLY A 52 7.16 -12.97 -1.47
N TYR A 53 5.86 -13.24 -1.38
CA TYR A 53 4.77 -12.33 -1.67
C TYR A 53 4.14 -11.78 -0.39
N LYS A 54 3.56 -10.60 -0.43
CA LYS A 54 2.96 -9.94 0.75
C LYS A 54 1.84 -8.99 0.37
N ALA A 55 0.98 -8.68 1.33
CA ALA A 55 -0.05 -7.67 1.17
C ALA A 55 0.56 -6.30 0.81
N GLY A 56 -0.03 -5.64 -0.19
CA GLY A 56 0.44 -4.38 -0.75
C GLY A 56 1.35 -4.51 -1.97
N ASP A 57 1.65 -5.73 -2.40
CA ASP A 57 2.39 -5.98 -3.64
C ASP A 57 1.59 -5.58 -4.90
N THR A 58 0.29 -5.29 -4.77
CA THR A 58 -0.53 -4.61 -5.80
C THR A 58 0.23 -3.43 -6.40
N LEU A 59 0.93 -2.64 -5.58
CA LEU A 59 1.65 -1.46 -6.04
C LEU A 59 2.72 -1.79 -7.09
N LYS A 60 3.43 -2.91 -6.96
CA LYS A 60 4.40 -3.31 -7.99
C LYS A 60 3.71 -3.93 -9.21
N LEU A 61 2.56 -4.59 -9.03
CA LEU A 61 1.83 -5.23 -10.13
C LEU A 61 1.21 -4.22 -11.11
N ILE A 62 0.78 -3.04 -10.64
CA ILE A 62 0.18 -2.01 -11.49
C ILE A 62 1.20 -1.14 -12.24
N LEU A 63 2.46 -1.07 -11.79
CA LEU A 63 3.48 -0.20 -12.39
C LEU A 63 3.74 -0.47 -13.89
N PRO A 64 3.81 -1.72 -14.39
CA PRO A 64 3.95 -1.99 -15.81
C PRO A 64 2.82 -1.37 -16.64
N PHE A 65 1.58 -1.42 -16.15
CA PHE A 65 0.43 -0.81 -16.82
C PHE A 65 0.53 0.71 -16.81
N LEU A 66 0.83 1.31 -15.65
CA LEU A 66 1.05 2.76 -15.57
C LEU A 66 2.14 3.20 -16.57
N ARG A 67 3.22 2.43 -16.68
CA ARG A 67 4.31 2.71 -17.61
C ARG A 67 3.86 2.58 -19.07
N ALA A 68 3.00 1.62 -19.40
CA ALA A 68 2.45 1.43 -20.73
C ALA A 68 1.56 2.61 -21.18
N TYR A 69 0.96 3.34 -20.23
CA TYR A 69 0.19 4.56 -20.45
C TYR A 69 0.98 5.84 -20.18
N ASP A 70 2.30 5.78 -20.35
CA ASP A 70 3.21 6.94 -20.31
C ASP A 70 3.20 7.71 -18.98
N VAL A 71 2.91 7.02 -17.86
CA VAL A 71 3.09 7.59 -16.54
C VAL A 71 4.57 7.71 -16.22
N THR A 72 4.98 8.87 -15.70
CA THR A 72 6.35 9.23 -15.35
C THR A 72 6.43 9.66 -13.89
N ASP A 73 7.63 9.68 -13.32
CA ASP A 73 7.85 10.20 -11.95
C ASP A 73 7.28 11.63 -11.79
N ARG A 74 7.38 12.46 -12.84
CA ARG A 74 6.78 13.80 -12.85
C ARG A 74 5.25 13.76 -12.82
N LYS A 75 4.65 12.88 -13.63
CA LYS A 75 3.19 12.74 -13.69
C LYS A 75 2.65 12.23 -12.35
N MET A 76 3.29 11.23 -11.72
CA MET A 76 2.90 10.73 -10.41
C MET A 76 2.91 11.84 -9.36
N ARG A 77 3.98 12.64 -9.28
CA ARG A 77 4.05 13.77 -8.34
C ARG A 77 3.01 14.85 -8.63
N SER A 78 2.84 15.21 -9.91
CA SER A 78 1.88 16.25 -10.32
C SER A 78 0.45 15.84 -10.03
N PHE A 79 0.11 14.58 -10.27
CA PHE A 79 -1.19 14.00 -9.94
C PHE A 79 -1.43 14.03 -8.43
N SER A 80 -0.51 13.49 -7.64
CA SER A 80 -0.59 13.47 -6.18
C SER A 80 -0.77 14.88 -5.59
N ALA A 81 -0.07 15.88 -6.13
CA ALA A 81 -0.18 17.26 -5.67
C ALA A 81 -1.57 17.89 -5.96
N LYS A 82 -2.24 17.43 -7.02
CA LYS A 82 -3.56 17.93 -7.40
C LYS A 82 -4.70 17.22 -6.67
N THR A 83 -4.51 15.97 -6.28
CA THR A 83 -5.57 15.12 -5.72
C THR A 83 -5.45 14.90 -4.23
N LEU A 84 -4.37 15.36 -3.58
CA LEU A 84 -4.17 15.18 -2.15
C LEU A 84 -5.35 15.72 -1.33
N LEU A 85 -5.95 14.84 -0.55
CA LEU A 85 -7.09 15.13 0.30
C LEU A 85 -6.78 14.71 1.75
N LEU A 86 -6.46 15.67 2.59
CA LEU A 86 -6.08 15.43 3.98
C LEU A 86 -7.31 15.14 4.87
N ILE A 87 -7.10 14.35 5.92
CA ILE A 87 -8.04 14.22 7.02
C ILE A 87 -8.10 15.55 7.78
N SER A 88 -9.30 15.93 8.22
CA SER A 88 -9.50 17.19 8.95
C SER A 88 -8.62 17.27 10.19
N ASN A 89 -8.00 18.44 10.41
CA ASN A 89 -7.11 18.74 11.54
C ASN A 89 -5.81 17.90 11.61
N VAL A 90 -5.47 17.10 10.61
CA VAL A 90 -4.27 16.23 10.66
C VAL A 90 -2.97 17.03 10.77
N LYS A 91 -2.89 18.19 10.12
CA LYS A 91 -1.71 19.07 10.19
C LYS A 91 -1.43 19.52 11.63
N ASP A 92 -2.47 20.01 12.33
CA ASP A 92 -2.36 20.47 13.72
C ASP A 92 -2.05 19.31 14.67
N SER A 93 -2.70 18.16 14.46
CA SER A 93 -2.47 16.93 15.23
C SER A 93 -1.02 16.47 15.10
N LEU A 94 -0.48 16.37 13.90
CA LEU A 94 0.90 15.95 13.68
C LEU A 94 1.91 16.99 14.14
N ALA A 95 1.61 18.28 14.02
CA ALA A 95 2.44 19.35 14.59
C ALA A 95 2.50 19.27 16.13
N PHE A 96 1.39 18.93 16.78
CA PHE A 96 1.37 18.67 18.23
C PHE A 96 2.22 17.43 18.55
N ILE A 97 1.97 16.31 17.86
CA ILE A 97 2.70 15.03 18.08
C ILE A 97 4.21 15.22 17.92
N GLN A 98 4.66 15.93 16.91
CA GLN A 98 6.09 16.21 16.69
C GLN A 98 6.76 16.98 17.84
N ARG A 99 6.01 17.75 18.63
CA ARG A 99 6.53 18.43 19.83
C ARG A 99 6.71 17.50 21.01
N VAL A 100 5.81 16.52 21.18
CA VAL A 100 5.77 15.66 22.38
C VAL A 100 6.35 14.25 22.15
N ALA A 101 6.44 13.79 20.90
CA ALA A 101 6.90 12.45 20.52
C ALA A 101 7.87 12.50 19.33
N HIS A 102 8.54 11.38 19.08
CA HIS A 102 9.22 11.14 17.81
C HIS A 102 8.21 10.62 16.79
N ALA A 103 7.88 11.43 15.79
CA ALA A 103 6.86 11.11 14.79
C ALA A 103 7.46 10.51 13.51
N PHE A 104 6.84 9.43 13.02
CA PHE A 104 7.18 8.74 11.78
C PHE A 104 5.94 8.41 10.96
N ILE A 105 6.11 8.31 9.63
CA ILE A 105 5.11 7.78 8.70
C ILE A 105 5.67 6.49 8.12
N VAL A 106 4.86 5.43 8.09
CA VAL A 106 5.21 4.14 7.49
C VAL A 106 4.07 3.73 6.56
N SER A 107 4.27 3.89 5.26
CA SER A 107 3.21 3.82 4.27
C SER A 107 3.54 2.89 3.11
N THR A 108 2.55 2.19 2.60
CA THR A 108 2.66 1.40 1.37
C THR A 108 2.75 2.30 0.13
N SER A 109 2.20 3.51 0.18
CA SER A 109 2.13 4.45 -0.95
C SER A 109 3.49 4.77 -1.57
N TYR A 110 3.49 5.16 -2.84
CA TYR A 110 4.70 5.57 -3.55
C TYR A 110 5.32 6.85 -2.96
N GLU A 111 6.66 6.92 -2.99
CA GLU A 111 7.39 8.10 -2.49
C GLU A 111 6.95 9.42 -3.12
N HIS A 112 6.45 9.41 -4.35
CA HIS A 112 5.93 10.58 -5.03
C HIS A 112 4.78 11.22 -4.27
N TYR A 113 3.84 10.39 -3.82
CA TYR A 113 2.69 10.80 -3.02
C TYR A 113 3.10 11.22 -1.60
N VAL A 114 3.88 10.37 -0.92
CA VAL A 114 4.31 10.63 0.46
C VAL A 114 5.15 11.90 0.57
N ARG A 115 5.96 12.24 -0.44
CA ARG A 115 6.69 13.53 -0.49
C ARG A 115 5.75 14.71 -0.56
N VAL A 116 4.75 14.65 -1.43
CA VAL A 116 3.74 15.70 -1.58
C VAL A 116 2.96 15.89 -0.27
N LEU A 117 2.52 14.79 0.32
CA LEU A 117 1.83 14.81 1.60
C LEU A 117 2.70 15.42 2.70
N CYS A 118 3.94 14.98 2.86
CA CYS A 118 4.87 15.52 3.85
C CYS A 118 5.08 17.04 3.69
N GLN A 119 5.17 17.53 2.45
CA GLN A 119 5.24 18.96 2.17
C GLN A 119 3.97 19.71 2.59
N ALA A 120 2.79 19.14 2.33
CA ALA A 120 1.51 19.75 2.65
C ALA A 120 1.25 19.89 4.17
N ILE A 121 1.79 18.94 4.96
CA ILE A 121 1.61 18.91 6.42
C ILE A 121 2.84 19.36 7.22
N ASP A 122 3.86 19.91 6.57
CA ASP A 122 5.14 20.33 7.18
C ASP A 122 5.83 19.19 7.97
N PHE A 123 5.78 17.97 7.41
CA PHE A 123 6.38 16.78 8.03
C PHE A 123 7.73 16.44 7.38
N PRO A 124 8.79 16.13 8.15
CA PRO A 124 10.11 15.83 7.58
C PRO A 124 10.10 14.49 6.84
N PHE A 125 10.24 14.51 5.52
CA PHE A 125 10.25 13.30 4.67
C PHE A 125 11.31 12.26 5.07
N LYS A 126 12.39 12.67 5.73
CA LYS A 126 13.41 11.75 6.28
C LYS A 126 12.88 10.80 7.35
N ASN A 127 11.72 11.14 7.95
CA ASN A 127 11.01 10.32 8.93
C ASN A 127 9.87 9.51 8.28
N ALA A 128 9.80 9.47 6.95
CA ALA A 128 8.81 8.69 6.21
C ALA A 128 9.47 7.46 5.56
N TYR A 129 8.94 6.29 5.86
CA TYR A 129 9.23 4.99 5.23
C TYR A 129 8.09 4.71 4.23
N CYS A 130 8.41 4.55 2.96
CA CYS A 130 7.41 4.38 1.91
C CYS A 130 7.98 3.63 0.71
N THR A 131 7.12 3.16 -0.18
CA THR A 131 7.53 2.45 -1.38
C THR A 131 8.37 3.35 -2.28
N ARG A 132 9.64 2.99 -2.45
CA ARG A 132 10.59 3.70 -3.31
C ARG A 132 10.50 3.17 -4.72
N VAL A 133 10.25 4.05 -5.67
CA VAL A 133 10.27 3.71 -7.08
C VAL A 133 10.66 4.91 -7.93
N LYS A 134 11.44 4.66 -8.99
CA LYS A 134 11.68 5.58 -10.09
C LYS A 134 11.13 4.92 -11.34
N ILE A 135 9.87 5.22 -11.65
CA ILE A 135 9.18 4.55 -12.75
C ILE A 135 9.82 4.84 -14.11
N ASP A 136 10.45 6.00 -14.26
CA ASP A 136 11.15 6.41 -15.49
C ASP A 136 12.39 5.54 -15.78
N LYS A 137 12.94 4.83 -14.78
CA LYS A 137 14.05 3.88 -14.91
C LYS A 137 13.69 2.69 -15.82
N TYR A 138 12.43 2.31 -15.86
CA TYR A 138 11.97 1.12 -16.56
C TYR A 138 11.59 1.46 -18.01
N SER A 139 12.39 0.95 -18.94
CA SER A 139 12.10 1.06 -20.37
C SER A 139 11.02 0.07 -20.79
N LEU A 140 10.30 0.42 -21.84
CA LEU A 140 9.34 -0.43 -22.52
C LEU A 140 9.64 -0.42 -24.02
N SER A 141 9.83 -1.59 -24.62
CA SER A 141 9.76 -1.72 -26.06
C SER A 141 8.34 -1.45 -26.56
N GLN A 142 8.20 -1.07 -27.85
CA GLN A 142 6.87 -0.86 -28.43
C GLN A 142 6.02 -2.15 -28.33
N LYS A 143 6.61 -3.29 -28.58
CA LYS A 143 5.92 -4.61 -28.47
C LYS A 143 5.39 -4.88 -27.05
N GLU A 144 6.18 -4.60 -26.02
CA GLU A 144 5.74 -4.76 -24.63
C GLU A 144 4.64 -3.78 -24.26
N ARG A 145 4.77 -2.52 -24.71
CA ARG A 145 3.75 -1.49 -24.51
C ARG A 145 2.40 -1.91 -25.12
N ASP A 146 2.42 -2.40 -26.36
CA ASP A 146 1.21 -2.83 -27.05
C ASP A 146 0.60 -4.04 -26.33
N ARG A 147 1.44 -5.02 -25.92
CA ARG A 147 0.96 -6.18 -25.18
C ARG A 147 0.34 -5.81 -23.83
N LEU A 148 0.96 -4.94 -23.05
CA LEU A 148 0.40 -4.45 -21.78
C LEU A 148 -0.94 -3.71 -21.99
N ARG A 149 -1.05 -2.93 -23.06
CA ARG A 149 -2.32 -2.27 -23.43
C ARG A 149 -3.42 -3.24 -23.86
N GLU A 150 -3.07 -4.37 -24.49
CA GLU A 150 -4.00 -5.47 -24.79
C GLU A 150 -4.48 -6.22 -23.54
N LEU A 151 -3.61 -6.38 -22.55
CA LEU A 151 -3.96 -7.04 -21.28
C LEU A 151 -4.96 -6.23 -20.44
N VAL A 152 -4.96 -4.90 -20.54
CA VAL A 152 -5.87 -4.04 -19.77
C VAL A 152 -7.35 -4.36 -20.06
N PRO A 153 -7.85 -4.37 -21.31
CA PRO A 153 -9.23 -4.76 -21.57
C PRO A 153 -9.56 -6.22 -21.26
N GLU A 154 -8.55 -7.11 -21.27
CA GLU A 154 -8.72 -8.49 -20.81
C GLU A 154 -9.00 -8.54 -19.30
N ILE A 155 -8.16 -7.88 -18.49
CA ILE A 155 -8.34 -7.76 -17.04
C ILE A 155 -9.64 -7.03 -16.70
N ALA A 156 -9.98 -5.97 -17.43
CA ALA A 156 -11.21 -5.21 -17.22
C ALA A 156 -12.50 -6.02 -17.44
N LYS A 157 -12.44 -7.15 -18.14
CA LYS A 157 -13.57 -8.08 -18.31
C LYS A 157 -13.64 -9.16 -17.24
N MET A 158 -12.62 -9.29 -16.40
CA MET A 158 -12.59 -10.29 -15.35
C MET A 158 -13.49 -9.87 -14.19
N PRO A 159 -14.23 -10.82 -13.57
CA PRO A 159 -14.91 -10.49 -12.33
C PRO A 159 -13.92 -10.26 -11.20
N VAL A 160 -14.26 -9.40 -10.28
CA VAL A 160 -13.54 -9.26 -9.01
C VAL A 160 -13.66 -10.57 -8.23
N VAL A 161 -12.54 -11.10 -7.75
CA VAL A 161 -12.51 -12.33 -6.98
C VAL A 161 -13.07 -12.08 -5.59
N GLU A 162 -14.08 -12.84 -5.19
CA GLU A 162 -14.59 -12.84 -3.83
C GLU A 162 -13.89 -13.94 -3.04
N ILE A 163 -13.27 -13.58 -1.92
CA ILE A 163 -12.60 -14.52 -1.03
C ILE A 163 -13.64 -15.15 -0.11
N PRO A 164 -13.88 -16.47 -0.20
CA PRO A 164 -14.85 -17.13 0.69
C PRO A 164 -14.37 -17.04 2.14
N LYS A 165 -15.33 -16.88 3.06
CA LYS A 165 -15.02 -16.82 4.50
C LYS A 165 -14.33 -18.10 4.94
N GLY A 166 -13.13 -17.95 5.52
CA GLY A 166 -12.32 -19.08 5.99
C GLY A 166 -11.58 -19.84 4.88
N ALA A 167 -11.52 -19.30 3.65
CA ALA A 167 -10.73 -19.89 2.58
C ALA A 167 -9.25 -20.01 2.99
N SER A 168 -8.65 -21.17 2.76
CA SER A 168 -7.25 -21.48 3.06
C SER A 168 -6.49 -22.00 1.85
N SER A 169 -7.18 -22.21 0.73
CA SER A 169 -6.60 -22.70 -0.52
C SER A 169 -7.43 -22.26 -1.73
N LEU A 170 -6.84 -22.33 -2.92
CA LEU A 170 -7.55 -22.05 -4.17
C LEU A 170 -8.74 -22.99 -4.43
N ARG A 171 -8.75 -24.18 -3.82
CA ARG A 171 -9.86 -25.16 -3.97
C ARG A 171 -11.16 -24.65 -3.33
N ASP A 172 -11.06 -23.74 -2.38
CA ASP A 172 -12.18 -23.17 -1.66
C ASP A 172 -12.97 -22.13 -2.48
N PHE A 173 -12.38 -21.68 -3.60
CA PHE A 173 -13.01 -20.72 -4.50
C PHE A 173 -13.92 -21.37 -5.52
N PRO A 174 -15.00 -20.68 -5.95
CA PRO A 174 -15.81 -21.08 -7.10
C PRO A 174 -14.95 -21.25 -8.36
N LYS A 175 -15.26 -22.21 -9.24
CA LYS A 175 -14.52 -22.49 -10.48
C LYS A 175 -14.27 -21.25 -11.35
N ARG A 176 -15.22 -20.30 -11.37
CA ARG A 176 -15.09 -19.02 -12.07
C ARG A 176 -13.91 -18.22 -11.53
N HIS A 177 -13.80 -18.08 -10.22
CA HIS A 177 -12.73 -17.32 -9.57
C HIS A 177 -11.37 -18.03 -9.67
N GLN A 178 -11.34 -19.37 -9.59
CA GLN A 178 -10.11 -20.14 -9.83
C GLN A 178 -9.53 -19.85 -11.22
N ARG A 179 -10.39 -19.74 -12.28
CA ARG A 179 -9.94 -19.41 -13.64
C ARG A 179 -9.36 -17.99 -13.73
N VAL A 180 -9.97 -17.04 -13.05
CA VAL A 180 -9.47 -15.64 -12.99
C VAL A 180 -8.09 -15.62 -12.33
N ILE A 181 -7.96 -16.24 -11.16
CA ILE A 181 -6.69 -16.29 -10.43
C ILE A 181 -5.60 -16.94 -11.30
N LYS A 182 -5.90 -18.10 -11.92
CA LYS A 182 -4.96 -18.75 -12.82
C LYS A 182 -4.56 -17.87 -13.99
N ARG A 183 -5.51 -17.15 -14.62
CA ARG A 183 -5.20 -16.28 -15.74
C ARG A 183 -4.35 -15.07 -15.31
N LEU A 184 -4.60 -14.50 -14.13
CA LEU A 184 -3.76 -13.45 -13.56
C LEU A 184 -2.35 -13.98 -13.21
N ASP A 185 -2.22 -15.21 -12.72
CA ASP A 185 -0.91 -15.86 -12.54
C ASP A 185 -0.13 -15.93 -13.87
N GLU A 186 -0.76 -16.35 -14.96
CA GLU A 186 -0.15 -16.40 -16.31
C GLU A 186 0.26 -14.99 -16.76
N ILE A 187 -0.62 -13.98 -16.60
CA ILE A 187 -0.35 -12.59 -16.99
C ILE A 187 0.87 -12.05 -16.23
N PHE A 188 0.88 -12.15 -14.92
CA PHE A 188 1.92 -11.51 -14.11
C PHE A 188 3.23 -12.30 -14.13
N TRP A 189 3.19 -13.62 -13.94
CA TRP A 189 4.39 -14.42 -13.70
C TRP A 189 4.94 -15.11 -14.95
N ASP A 190 4.10 -15.38 -15.96
CA ASP A 190 4.53 -16.00 -17.21
C ASP A 190 4.70 -15.02 -18.37
N GLU A 191 3.94 -13.93 -18.41
CA GLU A 191 4.03 -12.93 -19.47
C GLU A 191 4.83 -11.68 -19.00
N ILE A 192 4.32 -10.90 -18.04
CA ILE A 192 4.91 -9.60 -17.66
C ILE A 192 6.28 -9.78 -16.99
N ALA A 193 6.44 -10.75 -16.11
CA ALA A 193 7.73 -11.02 -15.44
C ALA A 193 8.88 -11.33 -16.42
N LYS A 194 8.57 -11.79 -17.63
CA LYS A 194 9.57 -12.09 -18.68
C LYS A 194 9.85 -10.89 -19.61
N MET A 195 9.11 -9.78 -19.46
CA MET A 195 9.35 -8.53 -20.18
C MET A 195 10.50 -7.75 -19.55
N GLU A 196 11.08 -6.80 -20.30
CA GLU A 196 12.10 -5.89 -19.76
C GLU A 196 11.56 -5.09 -18.56
N VAL A 197 10.29 -4.64 -18.65
CA VAL A 197 9.59 -3.96 -17.55
C VAL A 197 9.31 -4.88 -16.35
N GLY A 198 9.34 -6.19 -16.52
CA GLY A 198 9.12 -7.18 -15.46
C GLY A 198 10.13 -7.10 -14.30
N LYS A 199 11.31 -6.50 -14.53
CA LYS A 199 12.29 -6.17 -13.47
C LYS A 199 11.68 -5.37 -12.30
N ILE A 200 10.58 -4.66 -12.53
CA ILE A 200 9.82 -3.98 -11.49
C ILE A 200 9.44 -4.94 -10.35
N PHE A 201 9.07 -6.17 -10.66
CA PHE A 201 8.60 -7.15 -9.68
C PHE A 201 9.71 -7.59 -8.70
N GLU A 202 10.96 -7.51 -9.14
CA GLU A 202 12.14 -7.85 -8.32
C GLU A 202 12.72 -6.62 -7.61
N GLU A 203 12.74 -5.47 -8.28
CA GLU A 203 13.44 -4.26 -7.82
C GLU A 203 12.58 -3.35 -6.94
N VAL A 204 11.24 -3.38 -7.11
CA VAL A 204 10.32 -2.57 -6.30
C VAL A 204 9.82 -3.41 -5.14
N ASN A 205 10.11 -2.94 -3.94
CA ASN A 205 9.65 -3.56 -2.70
C ASN A 205 8.64 -2.64 -2.00
N PRO A 206 7.32 -2.88 -2.17
CA PRO A 206 6.30 -2.12 -1.46
C PRO A 206 6.46 -2.23 0.06
N VAL A 207 6.27 -1.13 0.77
CA VAL A 207 6.32 -1.09 2.23
C VAL A 207 4.95 -1.46 2.78
N GLY A 208 4.59 -2.76 2.71
CA GLY A 208 3.34 -3.31 3.22
C GLY A 208 3.62 -4.51 4.14
N GLY A 209 2.63 -4.96 4.88
CA GLY A 209 2.73 -6.15 5.71
C GLY A 209 4.03 -6.22 6.54
N ARG A 210 4.89 -7.19 6.22
CA ARG A 210 6.14 -7.44 6.94
C ARG A 210 7.10 -6.23 6.92
N GLU A 211 7.16 -5.47 5.84
CA GLU A 211 8.05 -4.30 5.72
C GLU A 211 7.60 -3.16 6.63
N LYS A 212 6.30 -2.98 6.87
CA LYS A 212 5.82 -2.04 7.90
C LYS A 212 6.27 -2.47 9.29
N ALA A 213 6.14 -3.74 9.62
CA ALA A 213 6.65 -4.28 10.90
C ALA A 213 8.16 -4.11 11.05
N GLU A 214 8.91 -4.34 9.99
CA GLU A 214 10.37 -4.14 9.99
C GLU A 214 10.75 -2.66 10.13
N ALA A 215 10.03 -1.75 9.46
CA ALA A 215 10.22 -0.31 9.64
C ALA A 215 9.98 0.12 11.09
N VAL A 216 8.97 -0.41 11.76
CA VAL A 216 8.71 -0.18 13.19
C VAL A 216 9.90 -0.61 14.05
N ARG A 217 10.45 -1.82 13.83
CA ARG A 217 11.63 -2.31 14.57
C ARG A 217 12.86 -1.44 14.33
N GLN A 218 13.11 -1.06 13.07
CA GLN A 218 14.24 -0.18 12.71
C GLN A 218 14.12 1.20 13.36
N ILE A 219 12.91 1.77 13.42
CA ILE A 219 12.66 3.05 14.09
C ILE A 219 12.97 2.92 15.59
N ALA A 220 12.45 1.89 16.26
CA ALA A 220 12.70 1.65 17.68
C ALA A 220 14.19 1.45 17.96
N GLN A 221 14.87 0.64 17.16
CA GLN A 221 16.31 0.41 17.26
C GLN A 221 17.13 1.70 17.06
N LYS A 222 16.81 2.47 16.03
CA LYS A 222 17.48 3.75 15.71
C LYS A 222 17.38 4.76 16.85
N LEU A 223 16.26 4.75 17.56
CA LEU A 223 16.00 5.63 18.70
C LEU A 223 16.50 5.06 20.02
N GLY A 224 16.97 3.80 20.06
CA GLY A 224 17.37 3.12 21.30
C GLY A 224 16.19 2.95 22.27
N THR A 225 14.98 2.73 21.77
CA THR A 225 13.75 2.64 22.57
C THR A 225 13.11 1.26 22.48
N SER A 226 12.27 0.92 23.47
CA SER A 226 11.46 -0.30 23.46
C SER A 226 10.21 -0.14 22.60
N LEU A 227 9.68 -1.24 22.06
CA LEU A 227 8.38 -1.25 21.37
C LEU A 227 7.22 -0.87 22.31
N SER A 228 7.38 -1.01 23.63
CA SER A 228 6.40 -0.54 24.63
C SER A 228 6.21 0.99 24.64
N GLU A 229 7.14 1.73 24.06
CA GLU A 229 7.05 3.19 23.90
C GLU A 229 6.44 3.60 22.57
N VAL A 230 6.08 2.64 21.70
CA VAL A 230 5.53 2.90 20.36
C VAL A 230 4.01 2.93 20.39
N VAL A 231 3.45 3.98 19.75
CA VAL A 231 2.04 4.04 19.34
C VAL A 231 2.01 3.90 17.82
N TYR A 232 1.26 2.92 17.31
CA TYR A 232 1.10 2.68 15.88
C TYR A 232 -0.35 2.88 15.46
N VAL A 233 -0.57 3.67 14.41
CA VAL A 233 -1.88 3.96 13.83
C VAL A 233 -1.93 3.46 12.39
N GLY A 234 -2.93 2.66 12.04
CA GLY A 234 -3.14 2.12 10.70
C GLY A 234 -4.61 1.84 10.42
N ASP A 235 -4.93 1.34 9.23
CA ASP A 235 -6.33 1.16 8.79
C ASP A 235 -6.61 -0.10 7.99
N SER A 236 -5.59 -0.84 7.57
CA SER A 236 -5.77 -1.87 6.55
C SER A 236 -5.02 -3.19 6.81
N ILE A 237 -5.18 -4.14 5.90
CA ILE A 237 -4.47 -5.44 5.93
C ILE A 237 -2.95 -5.25 5.95
N THR A 238 -2.43 -4.19 5.32
CA THR A 238 -0.98 -3.92 5.28
C THR A 238 -0.39 -3.53 6.63
N ASP A 239 -1.23 -3.18 7.62
CA ASP A 239 -0.83 -2.79 8.97
C ASP A 239 -0.81 -3.96 9.98
N THR A 240 -1.42 -5.09 9.64
CA THR A 240 -1.65 -6.20 10.56
C THR A 240 -0.35 -6.70 11.23
N GLU A 241 0.72 -6.84 10.46
CA GLU A 241 2.02 -7.29 10.99
C GLU A 241 2.70 -6.23 11.86
N ALA A 242 2.52 -4.95 11.55
CA ALA A 242 2.99 -3.84 12.39
C ALA A 242 2.21 -3.79 13.70
N PHE A 243 0.87 -3.94 13.67
CA PHE A 243 0.04 -4.05 14.87
C PHE A 243 0.51 -5.20 15.78
N LYS A 244 0.67 -6.41 15.22
CA LYS A 244 1.17 -7.57 15.99
C LYS A 244 2.53 -7.29 16.60
N THR A 245 3.44 -6.67 15.86
CA THR A 245 4.80 -6.36 16.33
C THR A 245 4.76 -5.38 17.50
N VAL A 246 3.99 -4.30 17.39
CA VAL A 246 3.89 -3.28 18.45
C VAL A 246 3.19 -3.84 19.67
N ARG A 247 2.04 -4.48 19.51
CA ARG A 247 1.27 -5.10 20.61
C ARG A 247 2.09 -6.15 21.38
N ASN A 248 2.77 -7.04 20.66
CA ASN A 248 3.61 -8.07 21.28
C ASN A 248 4.82 -7.47 22.04
N GLY A 249 5.25 -6.26 21.65
CA GLY A 249 6.26 -5.48 22.33
C GLY A 249 5.75 -4.61 23.48
N GLY A 250 4.44 -4.67 23.80
CA GLY A 250 3.80 -3.91 24.86
C GLY A 250 3.49 -2.44 24.50
N GLY A 251 3.55 -2.10 23.22
CA GLY A 251 3.15 -0.78 22.69
C GLY A 251 1.65 -0.70 22.40
N LEU A 252 1.16 0.47 22.03
CA LEU A 252 -0.25 0.74 21.76
C LEU A 252 -0.53 0.71 20.25
N THR A 253 -1.65 0.09 19.86
CA THR A 253 -2.08 0.00 18.47
C THR A 253 -3.49 0.55 18.28
N ILE A 254 -3.67 1.39 17.27
CA ILE A 254 -4.92 2.10 16.99
C ILE A 254 -5.32 1.86 15.53
N SER A 255 -6.50 1.27 15.32
CA SER A 255 -7.15 1.24 14.01
C SER A 255 -7.95 2.52 13.82
N PHE A 256 -7.56 3.35 12.85
CA PHE A 256 -8.29 4.59 12.54
C PHE A 256 -9.07 4.44 11.25
N ASN A 257 -10.40 4.48 11.34
CA ASN A 257 -11.34 4.23 10.23
C ASN A 257 -11.02 2.92 9.47
N GLY A 258 -10.45 1.96 10.18
CA GLY A 258 -9.88 0.76 9.57
C GLY A 258 -10.93 -0.26 9.15
N ASN A 259 -10.53 -1.11 8.21
CA ASN A 259 -11.28 -2.27 7.79
C ASN A 259 -11.24 -3.39 8.85
N GLU A 260 -11.94 -4.51 8.57
CA GLU A 260 -12.01 -5.65 9.49
C GLU A 260 -10.64 -6.25 9.87
N TYR A 261 -9.64 -6.19 8.98
CA TYR A 261 -8.29 -6.68 9.26
C TYR A 261 -7.61 -5.82 10.33
N ALA A 262 -7.64 -4.50 10.15
CA ALA A 262 -7.06 -3.55 11.09
C ALA A 262 -7.77 -3.59 12.46
N MET A 263 -9.12 -3.60 12.45
CA MET A 263 -9.91 -3.65 13.68
C MET A 263 -9.68 -4.92 14.50
N ARG A 264 -9.39 -6.05 13.85
CA ARG A 264 -9.12 -7.32 14.54
C ARG A 264 -7.79 -7.31 15.28
N GLU A 265 -6.79 -6.63 14.72
CA GLU A 265 -5.41 -6.68 15.23
C GLU A 265 -5.05 -5.49 16.12
N ALA A 266 -5.77 -4.38 16.05
CA ALA A 266 -5.54 -3.22 16.91
C ALA A 266 -6.17 -3.40 18.30
N GLU A 267 -5.61 -2.73 19.31
CA GLU A 267 -6.16 -2.70 20.68
C GLU A 267 -7.29 -1.68 20.81
N ILE A 268 -7.22 -0.59 20.02
CA ILE A 268 -8.23 0.47 20.00
C ILE A 268 -8.71 0.67 18.57
N ALA A 269 -10.02 0.75 18.37
CA ALA A 269 -10.62 1.17 17.11
C ALA A 269 -11.25 2.56 17.26
N VAL A 270 -10.94 3.44 16.33
CA VAL A 270 -11.43 4.82 16.29
C VAL A 270 -12.10 5.06 14.95
N MET A 271 -13.30 5.61 14.97
CA MET A 271 -14.02 6.07 13.77
C MET A 271 -14.26 7.56 13.87
N SER A 272 -13.66 8.36 12.97
CA SER A 272 -13.77 9.82 13.01
C SER A 272 -13.43 10.44 11.66
N GLU A 273 -14.03 11.60 11.41
CA GLU A 273 -13.66 12.49 10.29
C GLU A 273 -12.46 13.39 10.62
N LYS A 274 -12.01 13.39 11.87
CA LYS A 274 -10.94 14.27 12.38
C LYS A 274 -9.80 13.45 12.96
N ALA A 275 -8.56 13.85 12.68
CA ALA A 275 -7.36 13.22 13.21
C ALA A 275 -7.05 13.53 14.69
N LEU A 276 -7.76 14.49 15.31
CA LEU A 276 -7.54 14.90 16.70
C LEU A 276 -7.93 13.84 17.76
N VAL A 277 -8.53 12.75 17.36
CA VAL A 277 -9.04 11.71 18.27
C VAL A 277 -8.08 10.52 18.41
N THR A 278 -6.97 10.52 17.69
CA THR A 278 -5.88 9.53 17.78
C THR A 278 -4.61 10.15 18.44
#